data_45951e8f523caaaea2abde7fd7be9169
#
_entry.id   45951e8f523caaaea2abde7fd7be9169
#
_cell.length_a   1.000
_cell.length_b   1.000
_cell.length_c   1.000
_cell.angle_alpha   90.00
_cell.angle_beta   90.00
_cell.angle_gamma   90.00
#
_symmetry.space_group_name_H-M   'P 1'
#
loop_
_entity.id
_entity.type
_entity.pdbx_description
1 polymer ?
#
loop_
_entity_poly.entity_id
_entity_poly.type
_entity_poly.pdbx_seq_one_letter_code
_entity_poly.pdbx_strand_id
1 'polypeptide(L)'
;LCMKLDAVITEKECRRLMEGDTGWMLGHSEELVKELYVKMKTEQLCPRVLVSYIREPYIYKAGNVRITFDSNIRSTLFHGRFLEEGFTDMDVSDRAGDMILEIKYDEYLPEIIAHMVQLGDCRQEAFSKYGICRRFG
;
A
#
# COMPACT_ATOMS: atom_id res chain seq x y z
N LEU A 1 -17.27 2.35 9.99
CA LEU A 1 -16.06 1.88 10.69
C LEU A 1 -15.31 0.98 9.71
N CYS A 2 -14.09 1.33 9.33
CA CYS A 2 -13.25 0.49 8.48
C CYS A 2 -12.39 -0.39 9.39
N MET A 3 -12.63 -1.68 9.38
CA MET A 3 -11.83 -2.65 10.13
C MET A 3 -10.74 -3.20 9.22
N LYS A 4 -9.49 -3.14 9.67
CA LYS A 4 -8.37 -3.73 8.98
C LYS A 4 -8.05 -5.09 9.57
N LEU A 5 -7.96 -6.10 8.73
CA LEU A 5 -7.56 -7.45 9.09
C LEU A 5 -6.25 -7.79 8.37
N ASP A 6 -5.37 -8.48 9.04
CA ASP A 6 -4.08 -8.90 8.50
C ASP A 6 -3.93 -10.42 8.70
N ALA A 7 -3.35 -11.11 7.72
CA ALA A 7 -2.98 -12.51 7.80
C ALA A 7 -1.53 -12.69 7.31
N VAL A 8 -0.83 -13.64 7.91
CA VAL A 8 0.56 -13.95 7.56
C VAL A 8 0.59 -15.15 6.63
N ILE A 9 1.33 -15.04 5.55
CA ILE A 9 1.62 -16.13 4.62
C ILE A 9 3.13 -16.36 4.52
N THR A 10 3.55 -17.56 4.22
CA THR A 10 4.96 -17.90 4.01
C THR A 10 5.45 -17.40 2.66
N GLU A 11 6.77 -17.27 2.49
CA GLU A 11 7.37 -16.92 1.20
C GLU A 11 6.93 -17.89 0.08
N LYS A 12 6.88 -19.20 0.39
CA LYS A 12 6.44 -20.21 -0.58
C LYS A 12 4.99 -19.99 -1.02
N GLU A 13 4.10 -19.67 -0.10
CA GLU A 13 2.70 -19.35 -0.41
C GLU A 13 2.58 -18.06 -1.20
N CYS A 14 3.38 -17.06 -0.85
CA CYS A 14 3.46 -15.81 -1.61
C CYS A 14 3.88 -16.07 -3.05
N ARG A 15 4.94 -16.85 -3.29
CA ARG A 15 5.39 -17.21 -4.66
C ARG A 15 4.30 -17.91 -5.45
N ARG A 16 3.62 -18.90 -4.84
CA ARG A 16 2.48 -19.61 -5.47
C ARG A 16 1.35 -18.66 -5.84
N LEU A 17 0.99 -17.74 -4.91
CA LEU A 17 -0.03 -16.73 -5.17
C LEU A 17 0.33 -15.86 -6.37
N MET A 18 1.59 -15.47 -6.47
CA MET A 18 2.13 -14.65 -7.53
C MET A 18 2.09 -15.37 -8.89
N GLU A 19 2.27 -16.68 -8.90
CA GLU A 19 2.16 -17.55 -10.09
C GLU A 19 0.71 -17.87 -10.47
N GLY A 20 -0.27 -17.40 -9.67
CA GLY A 20 -1.70 -17.67 -9.87
C GLY A 20 -2.16 -19.01 -9.32
N ASP A 21 -1.28 -19.76 -8.63
CA ASP A 21 -1.66 -20.98 -7.91
C ASP A 21 -2.30 -20.61 -6.58
N THR A 22 -3.62 -20.68 -6.54
CA THR A 22 -4.45 -20.31 -5.39
C THR A 22 -5.07 -21.49 -4.66
N GLY A 23 -4.87 -22.72 -5.16
CA GLY A 23 -5.53 -23.92 -4.61
C GLY A 23 -5.24 -24.18 -3.13
N TRP A 24 -4.06 -23.83 -2.66
CA TRP A 24 -3.62 -23.98 -1.27
C TRP A 24 -4.41 -23.09 -0.28
N MET A 25 -4.97 -21.97 -0.74
CA MET A 25 -5.64 -20.98 0.10
C MET A 25 -6.89 -21.56 0.79
N LEU A 26 -7.57 -22.54 0.18
CA LEU A 26 -8.75 -23.20 0.75
C LEU A 26 -8.42 -24.01 2.02
N GLY A 27 -7.21 -24.56 2.11
CA GLY A 27 -6.74 -25.32 3.26
C GLY A 27 -5.99 -24.50 4.30
N HIS A 28 -5.90 -23.17 4.12
CA HIS A 28 -5.14 -22.32 5.03
C HIS A 28 -5.85 -22.16 6.38
N SER A 29 -5.08 -21.99 7.47
CA SER A 29 -5.62 -21.79 8.82
C SER A 29 -6.34 -20.46 9.01
N GLU A 30 -5.88 -19.42 8.31
CA GLU A 30 -6.42 -18.07 8.40
C GLU A 30 -7.64 -17.88 7.49
N GLU A 31 -8.78 -17.51 8.10
CA GLU A 31 -10.03 -17.27 7.34
C GLU A 31 -9.88 -16.15 6.30
N LEU A 32 -9.08 -15.12 6.61
CA LEU A 32 -8.84 -14.02 5.68
C LEU A 32 -8.20 -14.48 4.35
N VAL A 33 -7.36 -15.53 4.40
CA VAL A 33 -6.75 -16.13 3.22
C VAL A 33 -7.80 -16.86 2.37
N LYS A 34 -8.76 -17.53 3.02
CA LYS A 34 -9.88 -18.19 2.34
C LYS A 34 -10.84 -17.16 1.72
N GLU A 35 -11.13 -16.07 2.43
CA GLU A 35 -11.92 -14.96 1.87
C GLU A 35 -11.25 -14.36 0.63
N LEU A 36 -9.93 -14.15 0.69
CA LEU A 36 -9.18 -13.67 -0.48
C LEU A 36 -9.31 -14.64 -1.65
N TYR A 37 -9.22 -15.95 -1.42
CA TYR A 37 -9.45 -16.96 -2.47
C TYR A 37 -10.81 -16.79 -3.14
N VAL A 38 -11.87 -16.64 -2.34
CA VAL A 38 -13.23 -16.47 -2.88
C VAL A 38 -13.28 -15.20 -3.74
N LYS A 39 -12.78 -14.07 -3.25
CA LYS A 39 -12.73 -12.81 -4.00
C LYS A 39 -11.90 -12.95 -5.28
N MET A 40 -10.75 -13.60 -5.23
CA MET A 40 -9.93 -13.83 -6.42
C MET A 40 -10.68 -14.63 -7.49
N LYS A 41 -11.53 -15.59 -7.10
CA LYS A 41 -12.32 -16.39 -8.05
C LYS A 41 -13.55 -15.65 -8.55
N THR A 42 -14.28 -14.96 -7.67
CA THR A 42 -15.54 -14.28 -8.06
C THR A 42 -15.30 -12.97 -8.80
N GLU A 43 -14.29 -12.21 -8.40
CA GLU A 43 -13.96 -10.89 -8.96
C GLU A 43 -12.80 -10.94 -9.95
N GLN A 44 -12.25 -12.12 -10.21
CA GLN A 44 -11.10 -12.35 -11.10
C GLN A 44 -9.87 -11.52 -10.70
N LEU A 45 -9.66 -11.36 -9.38
CA LEU A 45 -8.52 -10.60 -8.87
C LEU A 45 -7.23 -11.38 -9.14
N CYS A 46 -6.21 -10.65 -9.56
CA CYS A 46 -4.85 -11.19 -9.72
C CYS A 46 -3.83 -10.10 -9.40
N PRO A 47 -2.63 -10.48 -9.00
CA PRO A 47 -1.52 -9.53 -8.84
C PRO A 47 -1.26 -8.79 -10.16
N ARG A 48 -1.11 -7.46 -10.12
CA ARG A 48 -0.96 -6.64 -11.32
C ARG A 48 0.25 -5.73 -11.28
N VAL A 49 0.56 -5.19 -10.13
CA VAL A 49 1.61 -4.20 -9.97
C VAL A 49 2.23 -4.34 -8.59
N LEU A 50 3.52 -4.18 -8.52
CA LEU A 50 4.24 -4.01 -7.27
C LEU A 50 4.43 -2.52 -7.02
N VAL A 51 4.17 -2.09 -5.80
CA VAL A 51 4.35 -0.71 -5.36
C VAL A 51 5.31 -0.71 -4.19
N SER A 52 6.41 0.01 -4.32
CA SER A 52 7.37 0.26 -3.25
C SER A 52 7.47 1.75 -2.94
N TYR A 53 7.76 2.09 -1.71
CA TYR A 53 7.98 3.48 -1.27
C TYR A 53 8.68 3.49 0.09
N ILE A 54 9.31 4.62 0.40
CA ILE A 54 9.89 4.86 1.72
C ILE A 54 8.85 5.60 2.55
N ARG A 55 8.58 5.11 3.77
CA ARG A 55 7.61 5.72 4.70
C ARG A 55 8.27 6.15 6.00
N GLU A 56 8.08 7.41 6.35
CA GLU A 56 8.46 7.98 7.64
C GLU A 56 7.19 8.28 8.45
N PRO A 57 6.87 7.46 9.49
CA PRO A 57 5.67 7.66 10.30
C PRO A 57 5.97 8.48 11.55
N TYR A 58 5.07 9.39 11.89
CA TYR A 58 5.06 10.17 13.12
C TYR A 58 3.71 10.00 13.83
N ILE A 59 3.74 9.83 15.14
CA ILE A 59 2.52 9.65 15.95
C ILE A 59 2.43 10.78 16.96
N TYR A 60 1.28 11.47 16.97
CA TYR A 60 0.94 12.45 17.97
C TYR A 60 -0.25 11.93 18.79
N LYS A 61 -0.03 11.74 20.11
CA LYS A 61 -0.97 11.01 20.99
C LYS A 61 -2.34 11.70 21.10
N ALA A 62 -2.36 13.04 21.21
CA ALA A 62 -3.62 13.77 21.28
C ALA A 62 -4.36 13.67 19.95
N GLY A 63 -5.61 13.20 19.97
CA GLY A 63 -6.40 12.94 18.77
C GLY A 63 -5.99 11.71 17.97
N ASN A 64 -5.06 10.89 18.50
CA ASN A 64 -4.52 9.70 17.81
C ASN A 64 -4.08 9.99 16.38
N VAL A 65 -3.35 11.12 16.20
CA VAL A 65 -2.94 11.57 14.88
C VAL A 65 -1.74 10.76 14.40
N ARG A 66 -1.84 10.22 13.19
CA ARG A 66 -0.73 9.62 12.47
C ARG A 66 -0.42 10.47 11.24
N ILE A 67 0.80 10.95 11.17
CA ILE A 67 1.34 11.67 10.03
C ILE A 67 2.35 10.76 9.34
N THR A 68 2.25 10.58 8.05
CA THR A 68 3.23 9.80 7.28
C THR A 68 3.71 10.60 6.09
N PHE A 69 5.02 10.57 5.87
CA PHE A 69 5.65 11.06 4.66
C PHE A 69 6.05 9.86 3.82
N ASP A 70 5.46 9.74 2.63
CA ASP A 70 5.75 8.68 1.68
C ASP A 70 6.53 9.28 0.52
N SER A 71 7.75 8.82 0.33
CA SER A 71 8.66 9.29 -0.71
C SER A 71 9.19 8.14 -1.56
N ASN A 72 9.87 8.45 -2.66
CA ASN A 72 10.49 7.49 -3.55
C ASN A 72 9.50 6.39 -3.97
N ILE A 73 8.34 6.82 -4.49
CA ILE A 73 7.29 5.89 -4.92
C ILE A 73 7.73 5.26 -6.22
N ARG A 74 7.85 3.95 -6.19
CA ARG A 74 8.33 3.16 -7.31
C ARG A 74 7.34 2.07 -7.67
N SER A 75 7.30 1.70 -8.92
CA SER A 75 6.42 0.67 -9.44
C SER A 75 7.17 -0.25 -10.38
N THR A 76 6.69 -1.46 -10.48
CA THR A 76 7.05 -2.33 -11.58
C THR A 76 5.85 -3.12 -12.03
N LEU A 77 5.83 -3.41 -13.31
CA LEU A 77 4.95 -4.43 -13.84
C LEU A 77 5.24 -5.75 -13.13
N PHE A 78 4.16 -6.40 -12.74
CA PHE A 78 4.25 -7.66 -12.06
C PHE A 78 5.04 -8.69 -12.89
N HIS A 79 6.21 -9.00 -12.42
CA HIS A 79 7.01 -10.13 -12.86
C HIS A 79 7.24 -10.98 -11.63
N GLY A 80 6.77 -12.17 -11.50
CA GLY A 80 6.83 -13.05 -10.31
C GLY A 80 8.17 -13.16 -9.55
N ARG A 81 9.14 -12.31 -9.88
CA ARG A 81 10.52 -12.26 -9.39
C ARG A 81 10.79 -11.17 -8.34
N PHE A 82 9.74 -10.57 -7.76
CA PHE A 82 9.92 -9.42 -6.83
C PHE A 82 10.63 -9.78 -5.51
N LEU A 83 10.73 -11.06 -5.17
CA LEU A 83 11.48 -11.55 -4.02
C LEU A 83 12.96 -11.91 -4.36
N GLU A 84 13.39 -11.68 -5.60
CA GLU A 84 14.77 -11.95 -6.02
C GLU A 84 15.65 -10.71 -5.81
N GLU A 85 16.91 -10.93 -5.46
CA GLU A 85 17.90 -9.86 -5.41
C GLU A 85 18.11 -9.23 -6.81
N GLY A 86 18.31 -7.92 -6.84
CA GLY A 86 18.50 -7.18 -8.10
C GLY A 86 17.22 -6.85 -8.87
N PHE A 87 16.08 -7.01 -8.23
CA PHE A 87 14.81 -6.57 -8.79
C PHE A 87 14.82 -5.06 -9.09
N THR A 88 14.49 -4.68 -10.32
CA THR A 88 14.45 -3.28 -10.76
C THR A 88 13.00 -2.78 -10.82
N ASP A 89 12.76 -1.66 -10.19
CA ASP A 89 11.52 -0.92 -10.22
C ASP A 89 11.73 0.46 -10.87
N MET A 90 10.65 1.10 -11.24
CA MET A 90 10.66 2.39 -11.93
C MET A 90 10.06 3.46 -11.03
N ASP A 91 10.70 4.63 -10.95
CA ASP A 91 10.14 5.79 -10.27
C ASP A 91 8.88 6.24 -11.01
N VAL A 92 7.78 6.42 -10.27
CA VAL A 92 6.47 6.82 -10.79
C VAL A 92 5.99 8.14 -10.21
N SER A 93 6.85 8.87 -9.50
CA SER A 93 6.54 10.23 -9.07
C SER A 93 6.43 11.16 -10.28
N ASP A 94 5.46 12.07 -10.27
CA ASP A 94 5.26 13.05 -11.35
C ASP A 94 6.45 14.02 -11.44
N ARG A 95 7.14 14.24 -10.33
CA ARG A 95 8.37 15.04 -10.24
C ARG A 95 9.38 14.35 -9.34
N ALA A 96 10.64 14.43 -9.70
CA ALA A 96 11.72 13.95 -8.86
C ALA A 96 11.70 14.66 -7.50
N GLY A 97 11.60 13.86 -6.42
CA GLY A 97 11.53 14.37 -5.05
C GLY A 97 10.12 14.66 -4.53
N ASP A 98 9.07 14.38 -5.29
CA ASP A 98 7.70 14.47 -4.78
C ASP A 98 7.51 13.56 -3.57
N MET A 99 6.81 14.08 -2.56
CA MET A 99 6.50 13.41 -1.32
C MET A 99 5.02 13.53 -1.02
N ILE A 100 4.43 12.43 -0.55
CA ILE A 100 3.03 12.42 -0.13
C ILE A 100 2.98 12.57 1.38
N LEU A 101 2.29 13.61 1.84
CA LEU A 101 1.93 13.79 3.23
C LEU A 101 0.52 13.22 3.45
N GLU A 102 0.41 12.19 4.28
CA GLU A 102 -0.88 11.63 4.69
C GLU A 102 -1.10 11.87 6.19
N ILE A 103 -2.26 12.41 6.56
CA ILE A 103 -2.64 12.68 7.94
C ILE A 103 -3.91 11.91 8.24
N LYS A 104 -3.84 11.05 9.25
CA LYS A 104 -5.00 10.30 9.79
C LYS A 104 -5.19 10.67 11.25
N TYR A 105 -6.43 10.84 11.66
CA TYR A 105 -6.81 11.10 13.04
C TYR A 105 -8.19 10.48 13.32
N ASP A 106 -8.51 10.25 14.59
CA ASP A 106 -9.75 9.60 14.95
C ASP A 106 -10.91 10.63 15.06
N GLU A 107 -10.96 11.40 16.12
CA GLU A 107 -12.11 12.29 16.39
C GLU A 107 -11.87 13.72 15.94
N TYR A 108 -10.66 14.24 16.17
CA TYR A 108 -10.31 15.61 15.84
C TYR A 108 -8.84 15.77 15.49
N LEU A 109 -8.52 16.73 14.66
CA LEU A 109 -7.16 17.15 14.37
C LEU A 109 -6.78 18.30 15.30
N PRO A 110 -5.78 18.14 16.20
CA PRO A 110 -5.32 19.23 17.07
C PRO A 110 -4.88 20.45 16.28
N GLU A 111 -5.22 21.64 16.75
CA GLU A 111 -4.92 22.91 16.06
C GLU A 111 -3.42 23.07 15.75
N ILE A 112 -2.56 22.64 16.65
CA ILE A 112 -1.11 22.70 16.42
C ILE A 112 -0.71 21.91 15.17
N ILE A 113 -1.29 20.72 14.97
CA ILE A 113 -1.03 19.91 13.76
C ILE A 113 -1.66 20.56 12.55
N ALA A 114 -2.91 21.03 12.69
CA ALA A 114 -3.61 21.72 11.60
C ALA A 114 -2.82 22.94 11.08
N HIS A 115 -2.23 23.72 11.97
CA HIS A 115 -1.38 24.85 11.59
C HIS A 115 -0.06 24.40 10.95
N MET A 116 0.58 23.35 11.50
CA MET A 116 1.86 22.86 10.94
C MET A 116 1.72 22.30 9.52
N VAL A 117 0.55 21.80 9.14
CA VAL A 117 0.31 21.20 7.81
C VAL A 117 -0.32 22.17 6.81
N GLN A 118 -0.57 23.41 7.20
CA GLN A 118 -0.95 24.50 6.27
C GLN A 118 0.27 24.99 5.50
N LEU A 119 0.80 24.12 4.66
CA LEU A 119 1.93 24.43 3.77
C LEU A 119 1.38 25.11 2.52
N GLY A 120 1.83 26.34 2.25
CA GLY A 120 1.31 27.16 1.14
C GLY A 120 1.44 26.53 -0.25
N ASP A 121 2.38 25.62 -0.42
CA ASP A 121 2.66 24.93 -1.69
C ASP A 121 2.06 23.53 -1.80
N CYS A 122 1.26 23.09 -0.80
CA CYS A 122 0.65 21.78 -0.80
C CYS A 122 -0.76 21.81 -1.38
N ARG A 123 -1.06 20.84 -2.21
CA ARG A 123 -2.39 20.59 -2.75
C ARG A 123 -3.02 19.38 -2.05
N GLN A 124 -4.20 19.57 -1.48
CA GLN A 124 -4.98 18.45 -0.96
C GLN A 124 -5.70 17.75 -2.10
N GLU A 125 -5.45 16.45 -2.23
CA GLU A 125 -6.13 15.63 -3.23
C GLU A 125 -6.33 14.19 -2.76
N ALA A 126 -7.25 13.48 -3.40
CA ALA A 126 -7.39 12.04 -3.22
C ALA A 126 -6.27 11.35 -4.00
N PHE A 127 -5.32 10.74 -3.28
CA PHE A 127 -4.17 10.10 -3.88
C PHE A 127 -4.20 8.59 -3.66
N SER A 128 -4.03 7.82 -4.74
CA SER A 128 -3.89 6.37 -4.70
C SER A 128 -2.56 5.95 -5.30
N LYS A 129 -1.65 5.43 -4.45
CA LYS A 129 -0.37 4.88 -4.90
C LYS A 129 -0.56 3.76 -5.93
N TYR A 130 -1.52 2.88 -5.68
CA TYR A 130 -1.90 1.86 -6.65
C TYR A 130 -2.39 2.47 -7.98
N GLY A 131 -3.24 3.49 -7.90
CA GLY A 131 -3.78 4.16 -9.09
C GLY A 131 -2.70 4.77 -9.97
N ILE A 132 -1.71 5.46 -9.38
CA ILE A 132 -0.61 6.04 -10.16
C ILE A 132 0.28 4.95 -10.77
N CYS A 133 0.62 3.92 -9.99
CA CYS A 133 1.43 2.81 -10.47
C CYS A 133 0.77 2.04 -11.62
N ARG A 134 -0.58 2.01 -11.67
CA ARG A 134 -1.34 1.38 -12.75
C ARG A 134 -1.36 2.17 -14.05
N ARG A 135 -0.97 3.44 -14.06
CA ARG A 135 -0.84 4.23 -15.30
C ARG A 135 0.34 3.79 -16.16
N PHE A 136 1.33 3.16 -15.54
CA PHE A 136 2.57 2.72 -16.19
C PHE A 136 2.61 1.21 -16.42
N GLY A 137 1.49 0.49 -16.18
CA GLY A 137 1.44 -0.96 -16.29
C GLY A 137 0.08 -1.56 -16.68
#